data_1f230b93fb00c02f4a173e2216087800
#
_entry.id   1f230b93fb00c02f4a173e2216087800
#
_cell.length_a   1.000
_cell.length_b   1.000
_cell.length_c   1.000
_cell.angle_alpha   90.00
_cell.angle_beta   90.00
_cell.angle_gamma   90.00
#
_symmetry.space_group_name_H-M   'P 1'
#
loop_
_entity.id
_entity.type
_entity.pdbx_description
1 polymer ?
#
loop_
_entity_poly.entity_id
_entity_poly.type
_entity_poly.pdbx_seq_one_letter_code
_entity_poly.pdbx_strand_id
1 'polypeptide(L)'
;DIANLGVNFKGEATGPAYASGVLKTPVMYTDLFIRSLGLNDGLLGDANIHGEWHHEVKGIYLDAHIREKDIAKSHVYGYIYPIKPTSALDLQIEADSTNLKFIEHYMSSITPEFNGRASGNVHFYGKFKGLTMEGRVLGDASMKVDVLNTTFFIKDSILIEPNGLTFHNNRIFDPQGNQGHANGYLHYEHFKNLEYRFQFDVNNMLVMNTKESLDLPFYGTVYGTGNALIAGNAQDGVNIDVAMTTDRNTNFVYIKDNVSSAASTQFIKYVDKTPRRAV
;
A
#
# COMPACT_ATOMS: atom_id res chain seq x y z
N ASP A 1 -16.38 0.76 12.59
CA ASP A 1 -15.39 1.67 12.01
C ASP A 1 -15.17 2.83 12.96
N ILE A 2 -14.13 2.70 13.80
CA ILE A 2 -13.79 3.68 14.84
C ILE A 2 -13.14 4.87 14.14
N ALA A 3 -13.71 5.86 13.73
CA ALA A 3 -13.20 7.07 13.09
C ALA A 3 -13.36 7.15 11.55
N ASN A 4 -14.14 6.26 10.96
CA ASN A 4 -14.39 6.27 9.50
C ASN A 4 -13.09 6.20 8.65
N LEU A 5 -12.10 5.49 9.16
CA LEU A 5 -10.80 5.29 8.51
C LEU A 5 -10.84 4.17 7.45
N GLY A 6 -11.96 3.48 7.29
CA GLY A 6 -12.03 2.30 6.44
C GLY A 6 -11.22 1.10 6.95
N VAL A 7 -10.93 1.08 8.26
CA VAL A 7 -10.09 0.05 8.89
C VAL A 7 -10.98 -0.99 9.55
N ASN A 8 -10.74 -2.26 9.22
CA ASN A 8 -11.40 -3.40 9.82
C ASN A 8 -10.45 -4.13 10.76
N PHE A 9 -10.79 -4.18 12.05
CA PHE A 9 -10.07 -4.99 13.03
C PHE A 9 -10.65 -6.41 13.06
N LYS A 10 -9.77 -7.40 13.18
CA LYS A 10 -10.10 -8.83 13.30
C LYS A 10 -9.37 -9.40 14.51
N GLY A 11 -9.90 -10.44 15.12
CA GLY A 11 -9.28 -11.15 16.25
C GLY A 11 -10.29 -11.55 17.29
N GLU A 12 -9.85 -12.39 18.24
CA GLU A 12 -10.65 -12.85 19.37
C GLU A 12 -10.15 -12.19 20.65
N ALA A 13 -10.95 -11.30 21.24
CA ALA A 13 -10.61 -10.57 22.45
C ALA A 13 -11.09 -11.31 23.70
N THR A 14 -10.21 -11.43 24.69
CA THR A 14 -10.50 -12.01 26.01
C THR A 14 -9.91 -11.13 27.10
N GLY A 15 -10.65 -10.86 28.15
CA GLY A 15 -10.19 -10.06 29.30
C GLY A 15 -11.25 -9.11 29.82
N PRO A 16 -10.98 -8.43 30.94
CA PRO A 16 -11.90 -7.48 31.52
C PRO A 16 -11.95 -6.18 30.74
N ALA A 17 -13.13 -5.63 30.58
CA ALA A 17 -13.37 -4.28 30.09
C ALA A 17 -14.47 -3.63 30.90
N TYR A 18 -14.23 -2.44 31.41
CA TYR A 18 -15.17 -1.67 32.21
C TYR A 18 -15.24 -0.24 31.71
N ALA A 19 -16.44 0.27 31.58
CA ALA A 19 -16.68 1.68 31.28
C ALA A 19 -17.92 2.17 32.06
N SER A 20 -17.79 3.32 32.72
CA SER A 20 -18.91 3.97 33.43
C SER A 20 -18.79 5.49 33.38
N GLY A 21 -19.85 6.17 33.76
CA GLY A 21 -19.87 7.63 33.93
C GLY A 21 -19.55 8.43 32.65
N VAL A 22 -19.71 7.84 31.49
CA VAL A 22 -19.23 8.34 30.18
C VAL A 22 -19.65 9.78 29.87
N LEU A 23 -20.78 10.23 30.42
CA LEU A 23 -21.32 11.57 30.17
C LEU A 23 -20.88 12.64 31.19
N LYS A 24 -20.38 12.25 32.37
CA LYS A 24 -20.04 13.18 33.46
C LYS A 24 -18.63 13.02 33.97
N THR A 25 -18.32 11.85 34.48
CA THR A 25 -17.01 11.47 35.06
C THR A 25 -16.64 10.11 34.46
N PRO A 26 -16.06 10.10 33.29
CA PRO A 26 -15.67 8.85 32.63
C PRO A 26 -14.70 8.06 33.50
N VAL A 27 -14.96 6.77 33.66
CA VAL A 27 -14.04 5.79 34.20
C VAL A 27 -14.00 4.68 33.17
N MET A 28 -12.82 4.38 32.67
CA MET A 28 -12.61 3.29 31.73
C MET A 28 -11.35 2.54 32.12
N TYR A 29 -11.45 1.24 32.10
CA TYR A 29 -10.33 0.31 32.26
C TYR A 29 -10.53 -0.87 31.33
N THR A 30 -9.47 -1.31 30.70
CA THR A 30 -9.45 -2.55 29.93
C THR A 30 -8.09 -3.22 30.01
N ASP A 31 -8.09 -4.55 30.06
CA ASP A 31 -6.90 -5.38 29.99
C ASP A 31 -7.25 -6.60 29.15
N LEU A 32 -6.96 -6.52 27.86
CA LEU A 32 -7.41 -7.48 26.87
C LEU A 32 -6.22 -8.22 26.26
N PHE A 33 -6.37 -9.53 26.16
CA PHE A 33 -5.59 -10.33 25.23
C PHE A 33 -6.40 -10.54 23.95
N ILE A 34 -5.82 -10.17 22.81
CA ILE A 34 -6.43 -10.39 21.50
C ILE A 34 -5.60 -11.42 20.75
N ARG A 35 -6.22 -12.56 20.46
CA ARG A 35 -5.60 -13.58 19.61
C ARG A 35 -5.78 -13.21 18.13
N SER A 36 -4.70 -13.33 17.35
CA SER A 36 -4.70 -13.12 15.90
C SER A 36 -5.27 -11.74 15.52
N LEU A 37 -4.78 -10.68 16.20
CA LEU A 37 -5.13 -9.31 15.83
C LEU A 37 -4.74 -9.07 14.37
N GLY A 38 -5.73 -8.72 13.58
CA GLY A 38 -5.57 -8.36 12.18
C GLY A 38 -6.10 -6.96 11.91
N LEU A 39 -5.52 -6.33 10.92
CA LEU A 39 -5.91 -5.03 10.39
C LEU A 39 -6.17 -5.18 8.90
N ASN A 40 -7.41 -4.96 8.45
CA ASN A 40 -7.85 -5.32 7.10
C ASN A 40 -7.54 -6.80 6.80
N ASP A 41 -6.71 -7.08 5.78
CA ASP A 41 -6.29 -8.43 5.41
C ASP A 41 -4.90 -8.81 5.96
N GLY A 42 -4.26 -7.92 6.72
CA GLY A 42 -2.95 -8.13 7.34
C GLY A 42 -3.06 -8.67 8.75
N LEU A 43 -2.41 -9.80 9.03
CA LEU A 43 -2.22 -10.31 10.39
C LEU A 43 -1.08 -9.54 11.06
N LEU A 44 -1.35 -8.96 12.23
CA LEU A 44 -0.35 -8.28 13.06
C LEU A 44 0.23 -9.20 14.15
N GLY A 45 -0.56 -10.16 14.64
CA GLY A 45 -0.16 -11.10 15.67
C GLY A 45 -1.08 -11.11 16.88
N ASP A 46 -0.60 -11.66 18.00
CA ASP A 46 -1.32 -11.62 19.28
C ASP A 46 -1.01 -10.31 20.01
N ALA A 47 -2.02 -9.71 20.64
CA ALA A 47 -1.88 -8.43 21.30
C ALA A 47 -2.31 -8.47 22.77
N ASN A 48 -1.51 -7.85 23.66
CA ASN A 48 -1.91 -7.46 24.99
C ASN A 48 -2.19 -5.97 25.00
N ILE A 49 -3.40 -5.59 25.37
CA ILE A 49 -3.87 -4.20 25.33
C ILE A 49 -4.33 -3.78 26.69
N HIS A 50 -3.65 -2.81 27.26
CA HIS A 50 -4.06 -2.11 28.47
C HIS A 50 -4.62 -0.74 28.09
N GLY A 51 -5.71 -0.34 28.73
CA GLY A 51 -6.30 0.97 28.53
C GLY A 51 -6.95 1.49 29.79
N GLU A 52 -6.64 2.73 30.16
CA GLU A 52 -7.27 3.37 31.32
C GLU A 52 -7.58 4.85 31.09
N TRP A 53 -8.61 5.34 31.80
CA TRP A 53 -9.02 6.73 31.70
C TRP A 53 -8.20 7.62 32.64
N HIS A 54 -7.52 8.62 32.08
CA HIS A 54 -6.80 9.63 32.82
C HIS A 54 -7.62 10.93 32.91
N HIS A 55 -8.07 11.27 34.11
CA HIS A 55 -8.94 12.42 34.35
C HIS A 55 -8.27 13.77 34.04
N GLU A 56 -6.98 13.89 34.31
CA GLU A 56 -6.22 15.13 34.15
C GLU A 56 -6.16 15.56 32.67
N VAL A 57 -5.92 14.62 31.78
CA VAL A 57 -5.82 14.86 30.32
C VAL A 57 -7.14 14.64 29.59
N LYS A 58 -8.17 14.11 30.26
CA LYS A 58 -9.48 13.74 29.70
C LYS A 58 -9.34 12.80 28.50
N GLY A 59 -8.47 11.85 28.60
CA GLY A 59 -8.13 10.89 27.57
C GLY A 59 -7.98 9.47 28.11
N ILE A 60 -8.07 8.52 27.22
CA ILE A 60 -7.78 7.10 27.49
C ILE A 60 -6.31 6.90 27.15
N TYR A 61 -5.49 6.54 28.14
CA TYR A 61 -4.16 6.02 27.88
C TYR A 61 -4.29 4.61 27.31
N LEU A 62 -3.58 4.35 26.24
CA LEU A 62 -3.47 3.06 25.57
C LEU A 62 -2.03 2.57 25.65
N ASP A 63 -1.87 1.30 26.00
CA ASP A 63 -0.59 0.58 25.93
C ASP A 63 -0.84 -0.80 25.33
N ALA A 64 -0.35 -1.04 24.12
CA ALA A 64 -0.61 -2.26 23.35
C ALA A 64 0.68 -2.88 22.84
N HIS A 65 0.96 -4.09 23.32
CA HIS A 65 2.08 -4.90 22.87
C HIS A 65 1.59 -5.99 21.92
N ILE A 66 2.04 -5.96 20.68
CA ILE A 66 1.65 -6.88 19.61
C ILE A 66 2.84 -7.77 19.26
N ARG A 67 2.61 -9.07 19.09
CA ARG A 67 3.64 -10.04 18.73
C ARG A 67 3.15 -11.02 17.68
N GLU A 68 3.88 -11.11 16.57
CA GLU A 68 3.69 -12.15 15.57
C GLU A 68 4.73 -13.24 15.79
N LYS A 69 4.45 -14.18 16.72
CA LYS A 69 5.40 -15.24 17.16
C LYS A 69 6.75 -14.62 17.57
N ASP A 70 7.85 -15.14 16.99
CA ASP A 70 9.21 -14.63 17.20
C ASP A 70 9.68 -13.73 16.05
N ILE A 71 8.80 -13.38 15.12
CA ILE A 71 9.16 -12.68 13.88
C ILE A 71 9.03 -11.16 14.04
N ALA A 72 7.97 -10.68 14.70
CA ALA A 72 7.67 -9.27 14.81
C ALA A 72 7.21 -8.87 16.19
N LYS A 73 7.55 -7.65 16.59
CA LYS A 73 7.08 -7.00 17.81
C LYS A 73 6.69 -5.58 17.47
N SER A 74 5.57 -5.14 18.03
CA SER A 74 5.13 -3.75 17.89
C SER A 74 4.59 -3.28 19.22
N HIS A 75 4.91 -2.04 19.57
CA HIS A 75 4.40 -1.38 20.75
C HIS A 75 3.67 -0.12 20.31
N VAL A 76 2.40 0.00 20.69
CA VAL A 76 1.56 1.16 20.40
C VAL A 76 1.10 1.74 21.72
N TYR A 77 1.46 3.00 21.98
CA TYR A 77 1.12 3.65 23.25
C TYR A 77 0.82 5.12 23.05
N GLY A 78 0.08 5.70 23.99
CA GLY A 78 -0.29 7.12 23.96
C GLY A 78 -1.75 7.34 24.35
N TYR A 79 -2.38 8.36 23.79
CA TYR A 79 -3.68 8.82 24.23
C TYR A 79 -4.72 8.81 23.12
N ILE A 80 -5.95 8.44 23.51
CA ILE A 80 -7.15 8.59 22.70
C ILE A 80 -8.06 9.58 23.43
N TYR A 81 -8.44 10.67 22.76
CA TYR A 81 -9.31 11.72 23.29
C TYR A 81 -10.71 11.62 22.67
N PRO A 82 -11.64 10.83 23.26
CA PRO A 82 -12.94 10.56 22.66
C PRO A 82 -13.93 11.72 22.80
N ILE A 83 -13.67 12.67 23.71
CA ILE A 83 -14.61 13.73 24.07
C ILE A 83 -14.41 14.96 23.20
N LYS A 84 -15.51 15.47 22.64
CA LYS A 84 -15.52 16.74 21.89
C LYS A 84 -15.25 17.92 22.84
N PRO A 85 -14.57 18.99 22.37
CA PRO A 85 -14.22 19.28 20.97
C PRO A 85 -12.93 18.61 20.49
N THR A 86 -12.14 17.98 21.36
CA THR A 86 -10.80 17.49 21.06
C THR A 86 -10.83 16.30 20.11
N SER A 87 -11.67 15.28 20.39
CA SER A 87 -11.84 14.04 19.58
C SER A 87 -10.64 13.72 18.67
N ALA A 88 -9.57 13.18 19.26
CA ALA A 88 -8.27 13.07 18.64
C ALA A 88 -7.55 11.78 19.06
N LEU A 89 -6.46 11.46 18.33
CA LEU A 89 -5.45 10.48 18.71
C LEU A 89 -4.10 11.17 18.91
N ASP A 90 -3.27 10.57 19.75
CA ASP A 90 -1.86 10.90 19.92
C ASP A 90 -1.13 9.62 20.35
N LEU A 91 -0.68 8.84 19.37
CA LEU A 91 -0.13 7.49 19.56
C LEU A 91 1.28 7.40 19.00
N GLN A 92 2.18 6.84 19.77
CA GLN A 92 3.51 6.41 19.33
C GLN A 92 3.44 4.93 18.94
N ILE A 93 4.05 4.60 17.82
CA ILE A 93 4.14 3.25 17.28
C ILE A 93 5.62 2.91 17.12
N GLU A 94 6.10 1.94 17.89
CA GLU A 94 7.42 1.35 17.75
C GLU A 94 7.24 0.01 17.05
N ALA A 95 7.68 -0.08 15.80
CA ALA A 95 7.57 -1.27 14.99
C ALA A 95 8.92 -2.01 14.91
N ASP A 96 8.89 -3.31 15.06
CA ASP A 96 10.00 -4.22 14.75
C ASP A 96 9.49 -5.34 13.87
N SER A 97 9.84 -5.29 12.60
CA SER A 97 9.43 -6.24 11.55
C SER A 97 7.90 -6.39 11.40
N THR A 98 7.16 -5.32 11.66
CA THR A 98 5.69 -5.32 11.55
C THR A 98 5.25 -5.65 10.13
N ASN A 99 4.30 -6.57 10.01
CA ASN A 99 3.74 -6.97 8.72
C ASN A 99 2.91 -5.83 8.11
N LEU A 100 3.22 -5.45 6.88
CA LEU A 100 2.58 -4.36 6.13
C LEU A 100 1.43 -4.80 5.23
N LYS A 101 1.00 -6.05 5.26
CA LYS A 101 -0.07 -6.56 4.39
C LYS A 101 -1.37 -5.73 4.48
N PHE A 102 -1.65 -5.14 5.64
CA PHE A 102 -2.81 -4.26 5.82
C PHE A 102 -2.81 -3.01 4.93
N ILE A 103 -1.64 -2.59 4.43
CA ILE A 103 -1.49 -1.42 3.54
C ILE A 103 -1.96 -1.76 2.12
N GLU A 104 -1.95 -3.02 1.70
CA GLU A 104 -2.30 -3.46 0.35
C GLU A 104 -3.66 -2.93 -0.10
N HIS A 105 -4.64 -2.90 0.81
CA HIS A 105 -5.96 -2.34 0.51
C HIS A 105 -5.90 -0.88 0.01
N TYR A 106 -5.00 -0.06 0.56
CA TYR A 106 -4.82 1.34 0.16
C TYR A 106 -3.95 1.49 -1.09
N MET A 107 -3.15 0.47 -1.42
CA MET A 107 -2.25 0.44 -2.57
C MET A 107 -2.89 -0.17 -3.82
N SER A 108 -4.13 -0.62 -3.75
CA SER A 108 -4.82 -1.37 -4.83
C SER A 108 -4.92 -0.62 -6.16
N SER A 109 -4.86 0.71 -6.15
CA SER A 109 -4.80 1.53 -7.36
C SER A 109 -3.40 1.60 -8.01
N ILE A 110 -2.37 1.17 -7.30
CA ILE A 110 -0.97 1.23 -7.73
C ILE A 110 -0.45 -0.18 -8.03
N THR A 111 -0.79 -1.13 -7.17
CA THR A 111 -0.31 -2.52 -7.28
C THR A 111 -1.40 -3.49 -6.80
N PRO A 112 -1.58 -4.62 -7.50
CA PRO A 112 -2.48 -5.69 -7.05
C PRO A 112 -1.86 -6.54 -5.93
N GLU A 113 -0.53 -6.49 -5.78
CA GLU A 113 0.19 -7.30 -4.81
C GLU A 113 1.29 -6.49 -4.12
N PHE A 114 1.08 -6.27 -2.81
CA PHE A 114 2.03 -5.60 -1.93
C PHE A 114 2.32 -6.50 -0.73
N ASN A 115 3.58 -6.76 -0.47
CA ASN A 115 4.03 -7.50 0.70
C ASN A 115 5.22 -6.79 1.32
N GLY A 116 5.37 -6.91 2.63
CA GLY A 116 6.54 -6.35 3.28
C GLY A 116 6.44 -6.29 4.79
N ARG A 117 7.55 -5.84 5.37
CA ARG A 117 7.70 -5.57 6.79
C ARG A 117 8.37 -4.23 7.00
N ALA A 118 8.09 -3.61 8.14
CA ALA A 118 8.75 -2.36 8.51
C ALA A 118 9.20 -2.37 9.97
N SER A 119 10.33 -1.71 10.21
CA SER A 119 10.85 -1.44 11.56
C SER A 119 11.14 0.05 11.69
N GLY A 120 10.78 0.65 12.82
CA GLY A 120 11.00 2.08 13.08
C GLY A 120 9.95 2.69 13.98
N ASN A 121 9.97 4.01 14.08
CA ASN A 121 9.09 4.76 14.94
C ASN A 121 8.17 5.66 14.11
N VAL A 122 6.88 5.63 14.45
CA VAL A 122 5.85 6.42 13.80
C VAL A 122 4.99 7.09 14.87
N HIS A 123 4.80 8.38 14.76
CA HIS A 123 3.85 9.15 15.53
C HIS A 123 2.54 9.26 14.72
N PHE A 124 1.47 8.69 15.22
CA PHE A 124 0.14 8.71 14.60
C PHE A 124 -0.78 9.60 15.43
N TYR A 125 -1.21 10.73 14.87
CA TYR A 125 -1.86 11.77 15.64
C TYR A 125 -2.89 12.58 14.84
N GLY A 126 -3.62 13.43 15.55
CA GLY A 126 -4.56 14.39 14.97
C GLY A 126 -6.01 14.14 15.36
N LYS A 127 -6.89 14.97 14.85
CA LYS A 127 -8.33 14.82 15.05
C LYS A 127 -8.86 13.65 14.22
N PHE A 128 -9.89 12.93 14.72
CA PHE A 128 -10.47 11.78 14.00
C PHE A 128 -10.91 12.08 12.55
N LYS A 129 -11.16 13.32 12.18
CA LYS A 129 -11.48 13.73 10.81
C LYS A 129 -10.27 14.12 9.97
N GLY A 130 -9.09 14.17 10.57
CA GLY A 130 -7.86 14.60 9.94
C GLY A 130 -6.66 13.98 10.63
N LEU A 131 -6.66 12.63 10.72
CA LEU A 131 -5.53 11.88 11.25
C LEU A 131 -4.38 11.91 10.27
N THR A 132 -3.18 11.96 10.81
CA THR A 132 -1.93 11.96 10.07
C THR A 132 -0.86 11.16 10.81
N MET A 133 0.28 10.96 10.16
CA MET A 133 1.42 10.29 10.76
C MET A 133 2.73 10.91 10.28
N GLU A 134 3.75 10.80 11.13
CA GLU A 134 5.12 11.19 10.79
C GLU A 134 6.12 10.23 11.44
N GLY A 135 7.31 10.11 10.89
CA GLY A 135 8.33 9.23 11.43
C GLY A 135 9.31 8.73 10.38
N ARG A 136 10.02 7.68 10.73
CA ARG A 136 10.96 7.01 9.84
C ARG A 136 10.91 5.51 10.07
N VAL A 137 10.85 4.77 8.97
CA VAL A 137 10.85 3.31 9.01
C VAL A 137 11.89 2.74 8.04
N LEU A 138 12.49 1.64 8.42
CA LEU A 138 13.22 0.76 7.52
C LEU A 138 12.20 -0.21 6.93
N GLY A 139 11.92 -0.06 5.64
CA GLY A 139 11.03 -0.95 4.88
C GLY A 139 11.81 -2.07 4.22
N ASP A 140 11.27 -3.28 4.27
CA ASP A 140 11.67 -4.44 3.47
C ASP A 140 10.39 -4.95 2.80
N ALA A 141 10.14 -4.46 1.59
CA ALA A 141 8.86 -4.63 0.92
C ALA A 141 9.01 -4.99 -0.56
N SER A 142 7.98 -5.61 -1.11
CA SER A 142 7.88 -5.92 -2.53
C SER A 142 6.55 -5.44 -3.09
N MET A 143 6.61 -4.98 -4.33
CA MET A 143 5.47 -4.48 -5.08
C MET A 143 5.50 -5.03 -6.50
N LYS A 144 4.41 -5.64 -6.92
CA LYS A 144 4.25 -6.13 -8.29
C LYS A 144 3.67 -5.02 -9.17
N VAL A 145 4.26 -4.80 -10.34
CA VAL A 145 3.73 -3.92 -11.37
C VAL A 145 3.15 -4.78 -12.50
N ASP A 146 1.83 -4.89 -12.54
CA ASP A 146 1.14 -5.84 -13.42
C ASP A 146 1.42 -5.62 -14.92
N VAL A 147 1.36 -4.37 -15.37
CA VAL A 147 1.60 -4.03 -16.78
C VAL A 147 3.00 -4.44 -17.24
N LEU A 148 3.95 -4.51 -16.33
CA LEU A 148 5.33 -4.96 -16.58
C LEU A 148 5.53 -6.43 -16.21
N ASN A 149 4.59 -7.02 -15.49
CA ASN A 149 4.68 -8.34 -14.89
C ASN A 149 6.01 -8.58 -14.16
N THR A 150 6.45 -7.59 -13.40
CA THR A 150 7.71 -7.60 -12.66
C THR A 150 7.46 -7.18 -11.22
N THR A 151 8.12 -7.84 -10.29
CA THR A 151 8.10 -7.49 -8.86
C THR A 151 9.37 -6.72 -8.52
N PHE A 152 9.22 -5.56 -7.91
CA PHE A 152 10.34 -4.76 -7.41
C PHE A 152 10.38 -4.83 -5.90
N PHE A 153 11.59 -4.83 -5.35
CA PHE A 153 11.86 -4.88 -3.93
C PHE A 153 12.49 -3.57 -3.48
N ILE A 154 12.10 -3.10 -2.31
CA ILE A 154 12.74 -1.98 -1.62
C ILE A 154 13.26 -2.47 -0.27
N LYS A 155 14.49 -2.11 0.05
CA LYS A 155 15.08 -2.41 1.35
C LYS A 155 15.89 -1.21 1.81
N ASP A 156 15.18 -0.22 2.36
CA ASP A 156 15.78 1.05 2.76
C ASP A 156 14.90 1.85 3.71
N SER A 157 15.46 2.97 4.19
CA SER A 157 14.77 3.91 5.07
C SER A 157 13.81 4.80 4.31
N ILE A 158 12.55 4.83 4.75
CA ILE A 158 11.48 5.64 4.20
C ILE A 158 11.11 6.70 5.22
N LEU A 159 11.06 7.96 4.79
CA LEU A 159 10.59 9.07 5.60
C LEU A 159 9.07 9.17 5.48
N ILE A 160 8.40 9.22 6.62
CA ILE A 160 6.96 9.44 6.73
C ILE A 160 6.75 10.88 7.18
N GLU A 161 6.05 11.64 6.37
CA GLU A 161 5.70 13.04 6.63
C GLU A 161 4.19 13.18 6.79
N PRO A 162 3.68 14.25 7.42
CA PRO A 162 2.25 14.41 7.67
C PRO A 162 1.34 14.22 6.46
N ASN A 163 1.84 14.50 5.27
CA ASN A 163 1.09 14.44 4.01
C ASN A 163 1.59 13.35 3.05
N GLY A 164 2.44 12.44 3.51
CA GLY A 164 2.90 11.40 2.59
C GLY A 164 4.18 10.68 2.99
N LEU A 165 4.73 9.98 2.02
CA LEU A 165 6.00 9.26 2.11
C LEU A 165 7.00 9.90 1.16
N THR A 166 8.23 10.06 1.61
CA THR A 166 9.33 10.60 0.79
C THR A 166 10.47 9.60 0.69
N PHE A 167 10.98 9.47 -0.52
CA PHE A 167 12.02 8.53 -0.92
C PHE A 167 13.23 9.32 -1.41
N HIS A 168 14.38 9.11 -0.76
CA HIS A 168 15.64 9.78 -1.07
C HIS A 168 16.70 8.77 -1.45
N ASN A 169 16.92 8.59 -2.74
CA ASN A 169 17.93 7.66 -3.27
C ASN A 169 17.81 6.24 -2.70
N ASN A 170 16.56 5.79 -2.48
CA ASN A 170 16.29 4.49 -1.89
C ASN A 170 16.68 3.37 -2.84
N ARG A 171 17.33 2.36 -2.31
CA ARG A 171 17.74 1.19 -3.08
C ARG A 171 16.54 0.33 -3.42
N ILE A 172 16.43 0.02 -4.70
CA ILE A 172 15.44 -0.92 -5.24
C ILE A 172 16.14 -2.08 -5.93
N PHE A 173 15.47 -3.22 -5.99
CA PHE A 173 16.02 -4.43 -6.57
C PHE A 173 14.98 -5.11 -7.46
N ASP A 174 15.45 -5.81 -8.50
CA ASP A 174 14.64 -6.73 -9.27
C ASP A 174 14.68 -8.16 -8.65
N PRO A 175 13.93 -9.13 -9.20
CA PRO A 175 13.94 -10.52 -8.70
C PRO A 175 15.29 -11.23 -8.80
N GLN A 176 16.21 -10.75 -9.62
CA GLN A 176 17.57 -11.29 -9.77
C GLN A 176 18.57 -10.61 -8.82
N GLY A 177 18.17 -9.53 -8.13
CA GLY A 177 19.02 -8.76 -7.24
C GLY A 177 19.82 -7.65 -7.92
N ASN A 178 19.53 -7.32 -9.20
CA ASN A 178 20.10 -6.12 -9.83
C ASN A 178 19.55 -4.88 -9.13
N GLN A 179 20.39 -3.88 -8.95
CA GLN A 179 20.10 -2.72 -8.13
C GLN A 179 19.80 -1.48 -8.95
N GLY A 180 18.85 -0.71 -8.51
CA GLY A 180 18.57 0.66 -8.91
C GLY A 180 18.31 1.56 -7.72
N HIS A 181 17.97 2.81 -7.99
CA HIS A 181 17.64 3.81 -7.00
C HIS A 181 16.30 4.48 -7.34
N ALA A 182 15.53 4.80 -6.31
CA ALA A 182 14.28 5.51 -6.41
C ALA A 182 14.32 6.82 -5.64
N ASN A 183 13.90 7.90 -6.27
CA ASN A 183 13.65 9.20 -5.65
C ASN A 183 12.21 9.59 -5.91
N GLY A 184 11.54 10.20 -4.94
CA GLY A 184 10.19 10.66 -5.16
C GLY A 184 9.35 10.74 -3.91
N TYR A 185 8.05 10.81 -4.15
CA TYR A 185 7.08 10.91 -3.07
C TYR A 185 5.78 10.18 -3.42
N LEU A 186 5.05 9.84 -2.36
CA LEU A 186 3.65 9.45 -2.41
C LEU A 186 2.92 10.37 -1.44
N HIS A 187 2.16 11.32 -1.96
CA HIS A 187 1.36 12.23 -1.17
C HIS A 187 -0.06 11.72 -1.00
N TYR A 188 -0.65 12.04 0.13
CA TYR A 188 -2.06 11.79 0.42
C TYR A 188 -2.63 12.92 1.31
N GLU A 189 -3.92 13.13 1.20
CA GLU A 189 -4.67 14.00 2.09
C GLU A 189 -5.55 13.14 2.99
N HIS A 190 -5.18 13.01 4.28
CA HIS A 190 -5.86 12.14 5.25
C HIS A 190 -6.12 10.71 4.72
N PHE A 191 -5.07 10.09 4.15
CA PHE A 191 -5.09 8.74 3.54
C PHE A 191 -6.01 8.61 2.32
N LYS A 192 -6.32 9.71 1.66
CA LYS A 192 -7.10 9.78 0.42
C LYS A 192 -6.36 10.61 -0.62
N ASN A 193 -6.91 10.67 -1.84
CA ASN A 193 -6.37 11.51 -2.92
C ASN A 193 -4.88 11.26 -3.16
N LEU A 194 -4.54 9.99 -3.38
CA LEU A 194 -3.15 9.60 -3.63
C LEU A 194 -2.61 10.29 -4.88
N GLU A 195 -1.46 10.94 -4.73
CA GLU A 195 -0.64 11.48 -5.79
C GLU A 195 0.79 10.97 -5.61
N TYR A 196 1.41 10.52 -6.66
CA TYR A 196 2.78 10.00 -6.59
C TYR A 196 3.61 10.44 -7.77
N ARG A 197 4.90 10.59 -7.51
CA ARG A 197 5.93 10.87 -8.50
C ARG A 197 7.22 10.20 -8.09
N PHE A 198 7.69 9.27 -8.93
CA PHE A 198 8.92 8.52 -8.69
C PHE A 198 9.83 8.61 -9.90
N GLN A 199 11.07 8.95 -9.66
CA GLN A 199 12.17 8.82 -10.61
C GLN A 199 13.01 7.61 -10.22
N PHE A 200 13.26 6.76 -11.17
CA PHE A 200 14.07 5.55 -11.04
C PHE A 200 15.32 5.68 -11.86
N ASP A 201 16.47 5.35 -11.29
CA ASP A 201 17.75 5.20 -11.96
C ASP A 201 18.18 3.74 -11.82
N VAL A 202 18.29 3.01 -12.92
CA VAL A 202 18.49 1.55 -12.90
C VAL A 202 19.66 1.14 -13.77
N ASN A 203 20.29 0.02 -13.41
CA ASN A 203 21.41 -0.56 -14.14
C ASN A 203 21.18 -2.07 -14.30
N ASN A 204 21.09 -2.53 -15.56
CA ASN A 204 20.83 -3.92 -15.94
C ASN A 204 19.66 -4.55 -15.16
N MET A 205 18.63 -3.79 -14.88
CA MET A 205 17.49 -4.23 -14.09
C MET A 205 16.44 -4.89 -14.97
N LEU A 206 15.83 -5.99 -14.50
CA LEU A 206 14.66 -6.59 -15.14
C LEU A 206 13.47 -5.64 -14.98
N VAL A 207 13.17 -4.88 -16.02
CA VAL A 207 12.10 -3.88 -15.99
C VAL A 207 10.77 -4.39 -16.54
N MET A 208 10.80 -5.46 -17.34
CA MET A 208 9.58 -6.08 -17.89
C MET A 208 9.77 -7.58 -18.12
N ASN A 209 8.73 -8.37 -17.79
CA ASN A 209 8.71 -9.80 -18.05
C ASN A 209 7.29 -10.26 -18.41
N THR A 210 6.77 -9.74 -19.52
CA THR A 210 5.40 -10.00 -20.00
C THR A 210 5.36 -11.12 -21.04
N LYS A 211 4.21 -11.77 -21.11
CA LYS A 211 3.89 -12.70 -22.21
C LYS A 211 3.00 -12.02 -23.23
N GLU A 212 2.91 -12.59 -24.42
CA GLU A 212 1.98 -12.14 -25.44
C GLU A 212 0.55 -12.09 -24.89
N SER A 213 -0.12 -10.95 -25.11
CA SER A 213 -1.49 -10.67 -24.66
C SER A 213 -2.19 -9.81 -25.69
N LEU A 214 -3.52 -9.89 -25.73
CA LEU A 214 -4.34 -9.02 -26.58
C LEU A 214 -4.44 -7.58 -26.06
N ASP A 215 -4.12 -7.38 -24.78
CA ASP A 215 -4.29 -6.10 -24.12
C ASP A 215 -3.10 -5.15 -24.30
N LEU A 216 -1.93 -5.70 -24.63
CA LEU A 216 -0.70 -4.93 -24.78
C LEU A 216 -0.07 -5.16 -26.16
N PRO A 217 0.36 -4.09 -26.85
CA PRO A 217 1.03 -4.21 -28.16
C PRO A 217 2.49 -4.64 -28.04
N PHE A 218 2.96 -5.00 -26.87
CA PHE A 218 4.34 -5.41 -26.63
C PHE A 218 4.41 -6.52 -25.59
N TYR A 219 5.44 -7.36 -25.70
CA TYR A 219 5.74 -8.38 -24.70
C TYR A 219 7.22 -8.79 -24.75
N GLY A 220 7.63 -9.55 -23.74
CA GLY A 220 8.97 -10.11 -23.67
C GLY A 220 9.65 -9.89 -22.33
N THR A 221 10.93 -10.17 -22.28
CA THR A 221 11.81 -9.96 -21.13
C THR A 221 12.76 -8.82 -21.45
N VAL A 222 12.74 -7.75 -20.65
CA VAL A 222 13.55 -6.55 -20.89
C VAL A 222 14.40 -6.25 -19.67
N TYR A 223 15.71 -6.26 -19.89
CA TYR A 223 16.69 -5.68 -18.99
C TYR A 223 17.08 -4.31 -19.50
N GLY A 224 17.14 -3.32 -18.62
CA GLY A 224 17.40 -1.94 -18.99
C GLY A 224 18.34 -1.22 -18.06
N THR A 225 19.13 -0.32 -18.65
CA THR A 225 19.97 0.66 -17.96
C THR A 225 19.56 2.07 -18.38
N GLY A 226 19.27 2.93 -17.41
CA GLY A 226 18.81 4.30 -17.63
C GLY A 226 17.87 4.78 -16.58
N ASN A 227 16.94 5.65 -16.95
CA ASN A 227 15.99 6.23 -16.01
C ASN A 227 14.53 6.09 -16.49
N ALA A 228 13.62 6.09 -15.52
CA ALA A 228 12.19 6.16 -15.73
C ALA A 228 11.57 7.13 -14.75
N LEU A 229 10.55 7.86 -15.20
CA LEU A 229 9.69 8.69 -14.38
C LEU A 229 8.28 8.09 -14.41
N ILE A 230 7.74 7.80 -13.24
CA ILE A 230 6.35 7.35 -13.07
C ILE A 230 5.63 8.35 -12.17
N ALA A 231 4.57 8.95 -12.66
CA ALA A 231 3.76 9.89 -11.90
C ALA A 231 2.27 9.63 -12.14
N GLY A 232 1.44 9.86 -11.15
CA GLY A 232 0.00 9.68 -11.31
C GLY A 232 -0.81 10.10 -10.10
N ASN A 233 -2.10 10.18 -10.33
CA ASN A 233 -3.14 10.36 -9.31
C ASN A 233 -4.45 9.72 -9.79
N ALA A 234 -5.47 9.71 -8.94
CA ALA A 234 -6.76 9.09 -9.24
C ALA A 234 -7.56 9.80 -10.37
N GLN A 235 -7.21 11.05 -10.72
CA GLN A 235 -7.97 11.85 -11.70
C GLN A 235 -7.32 11.78 -13.08
N ASP A 236 -6.00 11.93 -13.15
CA ASP A 236 -5.24 12.06 -14.40
C ASP A 236 -4.68 10.72 -14.90
N GLY A 237 -4.81 9.66 -14.09
CA GLY A 237 -4.25 8.35 -14.40
C GLY A 237 -2.73 8.30 -14.17
N VAL A 238 -2.05 7.44 -14.93
CA VAL A 238 -0.61 7.16 -14.79
C VAL A 238 0.14 7.67 -16.00
N ASN A 239 1.17 8.48 -15.78
CA ASN A 239 2.14 8.90 -16.79
C ASN A 239 3.47 8.16 -16.57
N ILE A 240 4.02 7.62 -17.63
CA ILE A 240 5.30 6.89 -17.63
C ILE A 240 6.20 7.43 -18.73
N ASP A 241 7.33 8.01 -18.34
CA ASP A 241 8.39 8.42 -19.24
C ASP A 241 9.61 7.53 -19.02
N VAL A 242 10.15 6.93 -20.10
CA VAL A 242 11.27 5.99 -20.02
C VAL A 242 12.37 6.40 -20.99
N ALA A 243 13.58 6.54 -20.47
CA ALA A 243 14.80 6.77 -21.23
C ALA A 243 15.83 5.70 -20.82
N MET A 244 15.78 4.54 -21.47
CA MET A 244 16.62 3.37 -21.17
C MET A 244 17.25 2.78 -22.42
N THR A 245 18.44 2.21 -22.22
CA THR A 245 19.07 1.32 -23.18
C THR A 245 18.81 -0.11 -22.75
N THR A 246 18.46 -0.96 -23.70
CA THR A 246 18.28 -2.40 -23.44
C THR A 246 19.62 -3.09 -23.25
N ASP A 247 19.69 -3.93 -22.23
CA ASP A 247 20.88 -4.71 -21.88
C ASP A 247 20.84 -6.12 -22.46
N ARG A 248 21.90 -6.89 -22.20
CA ARG A 248 21.99 -8.29 -22.62
C ARG A 248 20.84 -9.12 -22.04
N ASN A 249 20.45 -10.17 -22.77
CA ASN A 249 19.34 -11.06 -22.45
C ASN A 249 17.94 -10.41 -22.60
N THR A 250 17.86 -9.23 -23.20
CA THR A 250 16.60 -8.63 -23.59
C THR A 250 16.04 -9.35 -24.81
N ASN A 251 14.77 -9.71 -24.73
CA ASN A 251 13.94 -10.15 -25.85
C ASN A 251 12.64 -9.35 -25.82
N PHE A 252 12.55 -8.34 -26.67
CA PHE A 252 11.40 -7.43 -26.74
C PHE A 252 10.70 -7.57 -28.08
N VAL A 253 9.42 -7.80 -28.05
CA VAL A 253 8.57 -7.90 -29.25
C VAL A 253 7.53 -6.79 -29.20
N TYR A 254 7.44 -6.03 -30.28
CA TYR A 254 6.37 -5.06 -30.50
C TYR A 254 5.47 -5.52 -31.64
N ILE A 255 4.18 -5.63 -31.37
CA ILE A 255 3.18 -6.05 -32.38
C ILE A 255 2.70 -4.78 -33.09
N LYS A 256 3.08 -4.63 -34.32
CA LYS A 256 2.77 -3.45 -35.13
C LYS A 256 1.31 -3.40 -35.61
N ASP A 257 0.71 -4.57 -35.82
CA ASP A 257 -0.68 -4.70 -36.25
C ASP A 257 -1.49 -5.29 -35.07
N ASN A 258 -2.33 -4.46 -34.46
CA ASN A 258 -3.23 -4.94 -33.41
C ASN A 258 -4.33 -5.78 -34.06
N VAL A 259 -4.37 -7.08 -33.77
CA VAL A 259 -5.39 -8.04 -34.26
C VAL A 259 -6.81 -7.62 -33.84
N SER A 260 -6.95 -6.69 -32.89
CA SER A 260 -8.24 -6.10 -32.51
C SER A 260 -8.95 -5.35 -33.63
N SER A 261 -8.23 -4.93 -34.70
CA SER A 261 -8.88 -4.37 -35.90
C SER A 261 -9.52 -5.45 -36.80
N ALA A 262 -9.14 -6.72 -36.67
CA ALA A 262 -9.75 -7.82 -37.43
C ALA A 262 -11.11 -8.25 -36.84
N ALA A 263 -11.38 -8.00 -35.56
CA ALA A 263 -12.66 -8.26 -34.93
C ALA A 263 -13.75 -7.24 -35.31
N SER A 264 -13.37 -6.09 -35.89
CA SER A 264 -14.31 -5.06 -36.34
C SER A 264 -14.80 -5.27 -37.79
N THR A 265 -14.38 -6.31 -38.49
CA THR A 265 -14.89 -6.67 -39.83
C THR A 265 -16.21 -7.46 -39.79
N GLN A 266 -17.01 -7.33 -38.76
CA GLN A 266 -18.42 -7.75 -38.76
C GLN A 266 -19.33 -6.94 -39.70
N PHE A 267 -18.76 -6.08 -40.56
CA PHE A 267 -19.50 -5.34 -41.60
C PHE A 267 -19.70 -6.07 -42.90
N ILE A 268 -19.16 -7.28 -43.10
CA ILE A 268 -19.47 -8.08 -44.30
C ILE A 268 -20.74 -8.88 -44.05
N LYS A 269 -21.89 -8.30 -44.37
CA LYS A 269 -23.17 -8.98 -44.39
C LYS A 269 -23.27 -9.77 -45.71
N TYR A 270 -23.07 -11.08 -45.66
CA TYR A 270 -23.34 -11.95 -46.78
C TYR A 270 -24.83 -11.94 -47.09
N VAL A 271 -25.21 -11.45 -48.26
CA VAL A 271 -26.59 -11.51 -48.78
C VAL A 271 -26.63 -12.62 -49.84
N ASP A 272 -27.42 -13.67 -49.55
CA ASP A 272 -27.68 -14.72 -50.53
C ASP A 272 -28.53 -14.14 -51.66
N LYS A 273 -27.94 -14.07 -52.87
CA LYS A 273 -28.59 -13.60 -54.08
C LYS A 273 -29.14 -14.73 -54.95
N THR A 274 -29.31 -15.94 -54.41
CA THR A 274 -29.86 -17.06 -55.18
C THR A 274 -31.35 -16.72 -55.52
N PRO A 275 -31.71 -16.69 -56.79
CA PRO A 275 -33.10 -16.40 -57.17
C PRO A 275 -33.99 -17.55 -56.72
N ARG A 276 -35.00 -17.26 -55.85
CA ARG A 276 -36.04 -18.23 -55.54
C ARG A 276 -36.85 -18.49 -56.80
N ARG A 277 -36.82 -19.75 -57.30
CA ARG A 277 -37.76 -20.21 -58.34
C ARG A 277 -39.17 -20.14 -57.75
N ALA A 278 -40.04 -19.35 -58.37
CA ALA A 278 -41.46 -19.40 -58.08
C ALA A 278 -42.02 -20.74 -58.55
N VAL A 279 -42.79 -21.37 -57.65
CA VAL A 279 -43.61 -22.55 -57.91
C VAL A 279 -45.01 -22.03 -58.29
#